data_a590bad711e108ee3d32848162865d67
#
_entry.id   a590bad711e108ee3d32848162865d67
#
_cell.length_a   1.000
_cell.length_b   1.000
_cell.length_c   1.000
_cell.angle_alpha   90.00
_cell.angle_beta   90.00
_cell.angle_gamma   90.00
#
_symmetry.space_group_name_H-M   'P 1'
#
loop_
_entity.id
_entity.type
_entity.pdbx_description
1 polymer ?
#
loop_
_entity_poly.entity_id
_entity_poly.type
_entity_poly.pdbx_seq_one_letter_code
_entity_poly.pdbx_strand_id
1 'polypeptide(L)'
;MEYSEHDLDDLVRASERGMRELLDAMEGLKDTSGTGESRSGMISAAVGHDGRIRKLKIEARAMRLDSAELAEQVVEAVTAAQDDLDRATRALLPPGENADPADIMRQFEDLQDGFARESDARVDRLQRMRTRDHDGRFDR
;
A
#
# COMPACT_ATOMS: atom_id res chain seq x y z
N MET A 1 21.63 -15.11 -32.63
CA MET A 1 22.33 -14.50 -31.52
C MET A 1 22.38 -15.49 -30.38
N GLU A 2 23.51 -16.02 -30.12
CA GLU A 2 23.69 -16.90 -28.98
C GLU A 2 24.16 -16.07 -27.79
N TYR A 3 23.39 -16.12 -26.72
CA TYR A 3 23.81 -15.55 -25.44
C TYR A 3 24.88 -16.48 -24.86
N SER A 4 26.01 -15.94 -24.45
CA SER A 4 27.00 -16.71 -23.73
C SER A 4 26.50 -17.07 -22.35
N GLU A 5 26.99 -18.16 -21.74
CA GLU A 5 26.67 -18.54 -20.37
C GLU A 5 26.98 -17.40 -19.37
N HIS A 6 28.00 -16.61 -19.69
CA HIS A 6 28.40 -15.46 -18.89
C HIS A 6 27.34 -14.35 -18.89
N ASP A 7 26.66 -14.10 -20.02
CA ASP A 7 25.57 -13.12 -20.13
C ASP A 7 24.35 -13.54 -19.33
N LEU A 8 24.03 -14.83 -19.33
CA LEU A 8 22.93 -15.38 -18.54
C LEU A 8 23.22 -15.29 -17.03
N ASP A 9 24.46 -15.58 -16.62
CA ASP A 9 24.85 -15.46 -15.23
C ASP A 9 24.77 -14.01 -14.73
N ASP A 10 25.20 -13.05 -15.56
CA ASP A 10 25.11 -11.63 -15.24
C ASP A 10 23.66 -11.16 -15.10
N LEU A 11 22.78 -11.65 -15.98
CA LEU A 11 21.35 -11.36 -15.92
C LEU A 11 20.70 -11.91 -14.64
N VAL A 12 21.04 -13.15 -14.28
CA VAL A 12 20.54 -13.78 -13.05
C VAL A 12 21.00 -13.02 -11.82
N ARG A 13 22.28 -12.62 -11.76
CA ARG A 13 22.82 -11.82 -10.65
C ARG A 13 22.16 -10.45 -10.55
N ALA A 14 21.91 -9.79 -11.68
CA ALA A 14 21.20 -8.51 -11.69
C ALA A 14 19.77 -8.64 -11.18
N SER A 15 19.09 -9.71 -11.58
CA SER A 15 17.73 -10.02 -11.12
C SER A 15 17.70 -10.32 -9.63
N GLU A 16 18.65 -11.09 -9.11
CA GLU A 16 18.76 -11.38 -7.68
C GLU A 16 19.01 -10.13 -6.84
N ARG A 17 19.88 -9.24 -7.32
CA ARG A 17 20.13 -7.95 -6.65
C ARG A 17 18.88 -7.08 -6.63
N GLY A 18 18.17 -7.00 -7.74
CA GLY A 18 16.91 -6.26 -7.84
C GLY A 18 15.87 -6.78 -6.85
N MET A 19 15.75 -8.09 -6.72
CA MET A 19 14.85 -8.71 -5.75
C MET A 19 15.25 -8.42 -4.30
N ARG A 20 16.54 -8.46 -3.98
CA ARG A 20 17.03 -8.10 -2.64
C ARG A 20 16.73 -6.65 -2.30
N GLU A 21 17.00 -5.75 -3.23
CA GLU A 21 16.71 -4.32 -3.05
C GLU A 21 15.22 -4.08 -2.82
N LEU A 22 14.37 -4.79 -3.56
CA LEU A 22 12.93 -4.71 -3.40
C LEU A 22 12.48 -5.24 -2.03
N LEU A 23 13.02 -6.39 -1.60
CA LEU A 23 12.70 -6.98 -0.30
C LEU A 23 13.17 -6.08 0.85
N ASP A 24 14.37 -5.51 0.74
CA ASP A 24 14.89 -4.57 1.73
C ASP A 24 14.03 -3.31 1.80
N ALA A 25 13.59 -2.78 0.66
CA ALA A 25 12.68 -1.64 0.62
C ALA A 25 11.32 -1.96 1.25
N MET A 26 10.79 -3.15 1.00
CA MET A 26 9.53 -3.60 1.61
C MET A 26 9.65 -3.77 3.12
N GLU A 27 10.77 -4.29 3.61
CA GLU A 27 11.05 -4.37 5.06
C GLU A 27 11.16 -2.98 5.68
N GLY A 28 11.85 -2.07 5.01
CA GLY A 28 11.94 -0.67 5.44
C GLY A 28 10.59 0.01 5.52
N LEU A 29 9.69 -0.28 4.58
CA LEU A 29 8.31 0.23 4.60
C LEU A 29 7.52 -0.31 5.79
N LYS A 30 7.71 -1.56 6.17
CA LYS A 30 7.04 -2.16 7.32
C LYS A 30 7.50 -1.55 8.66
N ASP A 31 8.72 -1.07 8.72
CA ASP A 31 9.29 -0.45 9.91
C ASP A 31 8.99 1.05 9.99
N THR A 32 8.40 1.65 8.95
CA THR A 32 8.02 3.07 9.00
C THR A 32 6.87 3.30 9.95
N SER A 33 6.92 4.44 10.60
CA SER A 33 5.86 4.91 11.48
C SER A 33 5.79 6.42 11.37
N GLY A 34 4.70 6.98 11.83
CA GLY A 34 4.52 8.42 11.89
C GLY A 34 4.09 8.83 13.28
N THR A 35 4.54 10.00 13.71
CA THR A 35 4.14 10.60 14.98
C THR A 35 3.64 12.01 14.74
N GLY A 36 2.68 12.44 15.53
CA GLY A 36 2.12 13.77 15.41
C GLY A 36 1.54 14.26 16.72
N GLU A 37 1.44 15.56 16.83
CA GLU A 37 0.89 16.23 18.01
C GLU A 37 -0.19 17.23 17.60
N SER A 38 -1.13 17.49 18.50
CA SER A 38 -2.07 18.58 18.35
C SER A 38 -1.38 19.94 18.51
N ARG A 39 -2.06 21.03 18.14
CA ARG A 39 -1.54 22.41 18.27
C ARG A 39 -1.09 22.73 19.69
N SER A 40 -1.82 22.25 20.67
CA SER A 40 -1.51 22.49 22.08
C SER A 40 -0.38 21.62 22.61
N GLY A 41 -0.04 20.52 21.89
CA GLY A 41 0.89 19.52 22.38
C GLY A 41 0.32 18.58 23.43
N MET A 42 -0.95 18.74 23.81
CA MET A 42 -1.59 17.92 24.85
C MET A 42 -1.98 16.54 24.36
N ILE A 43 -2.09 16.36 23.05
CA ILE A 43 -2.45 15.08 22.44
C ILE A 43 -1.38 14.70 21.43
N SER A 44 -0.90 13.48 21.52
CA SER A 44 0.05 12.91 20.56
C SER A 44 -0.47 11.58 20.05
N ALA A 45 -0.14 11.27 18.79
CA ALA A 45 -0.54 10.04 18.15
C ALA A 45 0.67 9.41 17.46
N ALA A 46 0.66 8.08 17.38
CA ALA A 46 1.61 7.31 16.59
C ALA A 46 0.82 6.35 15.69
N VAL A 47 1.19 6.32 14.42
CA VAL A 47 0.59 5.43 13.42
C VAL A 47 1.65 4.48 12.89
N GLY A 48 1.24 3.25 12.59
CA GLY A 48 2.10 2.26 11.96
C GLY A 48 2.19 2.44 10.45
N HIS A 49 2.97 1.59 9.78
CA HIS A 49 3.16 1.62 8.33
C HIS A 49 1.87 1.53 7.52
N ASP A 50 0.84 0.93 8.08
CA ASP A 50 -0.49 0.77 7.48
C ASP A 50 -1.41 1.97 7.70
N GLY A 51 -0.93 3.02 8.36
CA GLY A 51 -1.70 4.22 8.71
C GLY A 51 -2.63 4.03 9.91
N ARG A 52 -2.61 2.86 10.53
CA ARG A 52 -3.44 2.59 11.70
C ARG A 52 -2.82 3.20 12.96
N ILE A 53 -3.68 3.72 13.82
CA ILE A 53 -3.27 4.30 15.09
C ILE A 53 -2.74 3.18 15.99
N ARG A 54 -1.48 3.31 16.41
CA ARG A 54 -0.83 2.36 17.33
C ARG A 54 -0.83 2.87 18.75
N LYS A 55 -0.77 4.19 18.92
CA LYS A 55 -0.71 4.82 20.21
C LYS A 55 -1.38 6.18 20.15
N LEU A 56 -2.19 6.47 21.14
CA LEU A 56 -2.79 7.78 21.34
C LEU A 56 -2.55 8.18 22.78
N LYS A 57 -1.87 9.31 23.00
CA LYS A 57 -1.60 9.83 24.31
C LYS A 57 -2.36 11.13 24.50
N ILE A 58 -3.16 11.18 25.57
CA ILE A 58 -3.92 12.36 25.95
C ILE A 58 -3.42 12.79 27.31
N GLU A 59 -2.86 14.01 27.42
CA GLU A 59 -2.45 14.55 28.71
C GLU A 59 -3.66 14.84 29.58
N ALA A 60 -3.48 14.72 30.90
CA ALA A 60 -4.57 14.94 31.85
C ALA A 60 -5.23 16.30 31.67
N ARG A 61 -4.45 17.34 31.32
CA ARG A 61 -4.97 18.69 31.07
C ARG A 61 -5.98 18.75 29.96
N ALA A 62 -5.83 17.90 28.96
CA ALA A 62 -6.75 17.83 27.82
C ALA A 62 -8.15 17.38 28.21
N MET A 63 -8.29 16.67 29.30
CA MET A 63 -9.58 16.21 29.78
C MET A 63 -10.45 17.34 30.31
N ARG A 64 -9.90 18.54 30.49
CA ARG A 64 -10.64 19.75 30.85
C ARG A 64 -11.29 20.42 29.63
N LEU A 65 -10.92 20.05 28.45
CA LEU A 65 -11.52 20.57 27.23
C LEU A 65 -12.93 19.99 27.06
N ASP A 66 -13.79 20.73 26.37
CA ASP A 66 -15.07 20.16 26.00
C ASP A 66 -14.88 19.06 24.95
N SER A 67 -15.89 18.25 24.74
CA SER A 67 -15.80 17.09 23.87
C SER A 67 -15.51 17.46 22.41
N ALA A 68 -16.04 18.58 21.94
CA ALA A 68 -15.82 19.06 20.58
C ALA A 68 -14.35 19.48 20.37
N GLU A 69 -13.80 20.23 21.30
CA GLU A 69 -12.40 20.68 21.23
C GLU A 69 -11.43 19.51 21.39
N LEU A 70 -11.72 18.59 22.30
CA LEU A 70 -10.93 17.38 22.48
C LEU A 70 -10.91 16.55 21.19
N ALA A 71 -12.07 16.35 20.55
CA ALA A 71 -12.18 15.62 19.30
C ALA A 71 -11.38 16.29 18.18
N GLU A 72 -11.43 17.61 18.04
CA GLU A 72 -10.65 18.34 17.05
C GLU A 72 -9.14 18.13 17.24
N GLN A 73 -8.68 18.20 18.49
CA GLN A 73 -7.26 18.01 18.79
C GLN A 73 -6.80 16.59 18.56
N VAL A 74 -7.65 15.59 18.82
CA VAL A 74 -7.35 14.20 18.47
C VAL A 74 -7.19 14.04 16.96
N VAL A 75 -8.10 14.61 16.17
CA VAL A 75 -8.01 14.60 14.70
C VAL A 75 -6.72 15.28 14.22
N GLU A 76 -6.37 16.42 14.81
CA GLU A 76 -5.11 17.12 14.48
C GLU A 76 -3.88 16.24 14.72
N ALA A 77 -3.81 15.58 15.87
CA ALA A 77 -2.68 14.73 16.21
C ALA A 77 -2.58 13.51 15.28
N VAL A 78 -3.70 12.88 14.98
CA VAL A 78 -3.76 11.72 14.08
C VAL A 78 -3.39 12.13 12.66
N THR A 79 -3.94 13.23 12.17
CA THR A 79 -3.62 13.76 10.83
C THR A 79 -2.14 14.09 10.71
N ALA A 80 -1.58 14.75 11.71
CA ALA A 80 -0.14 15.06 11.74
C ALA A 80 0.71 13.78 11.73
N ALA A 81 0.29 12.76 12.45
CA ALA A 81 0.99 11.47 12.47
C ALA A 81 0.92 10.77 11.10
N GLN A 82 -0.22 10.81 10.43
CA GLN A 82 -0.38 10.25 9.08
C GLN A 82 0.45 11.02 8.06
N ASP A 83 0.51 12.33 8.14
CA ASP A 83 1.35 13.16 7.27
C ASP A 83 2.84 12.85 7.49
N ASP A 84 3.24 12.65 8.72
CA ASP A 84 4.61 12.24 9.06
C ASP A 84 4.95 10.86 8.49
N LEU A 85 4.02 9.92 8.57
CA LEU A 85 4.16 8.61 7.93
C LEU A 85 4.33 8.74 6.41
N ASP A 86 3.54 9.58 5.77
CA ASP A 86 3.63 9.81 4.32
C ASP A 86 5.00 10.36 3.94
N ARG A 87 5.54 11.29 4.70
CA ARG A 87 6.90 11.81 4.48
C ARG A 87 7.95 10.74 4.66
N ALA A 88 7.84 9.92 5.70
CA ALA A 88 8.77 8.82 5.95
C ALA A 88 8.74 7.78 4.82
N THR A 89 7.55 7.47 4.33
CA THR A 89 7.36 6.55 3.20
C THR A 89 7.97 7.10 1.92
N ARG A 90 7.77 8.38 1.63
CA ARG A 90 8.36 9.04 0.46
C ARG A 90 9.89 9.07 0.51
N ALA A 91 10.46 9.22 1.70
CA ALA A 91 11.90 9.22 1.88
C ALA A 91 12.55 7.88 1.52
N LEU A 92 11.80 6.78 1.57
CA LEU A 92 12.26 5.45 1.19
C LEU A 92 12.15 5.17 -0.31
N LEU A 93 11.40 5.98 -1.05
CA LEU A 93 11.26 5.82 -2.50
C LEU A 93 12.53 6.31 -3.20
N PRO A 94 12.93 5.66 -4.32
CA PRO A 94 14.14 6.06 -5.05
C PRO A 94 14.03 7.51 -5.55
N PRO A 95 15.13 8.29 -5.48
CA PRO A 95 15.15 9.65 -6.02
C PRO A 95 14.96 9.60 -7.54
N GLY A 96 14.02 10.39 -8.06
CA GLY A 96 13.68 10.47 -9.48
C GLY A 96 12.31 9.93 -9.84
N GLU A 97 11.69 9.14 -8.98
CA GLU A 97 10.28 8.80 -9.08
C GLU A 97 9.48 9.77 -8.22
N ASN A 98 9.17 10.92 -8.79
CA ASN A 98 8.30 11.91 -8.14
C ASN A 98 6.83 11.46 -8.15
N ALA A 99 6.59 10.17 -8.03
CA ALA A 99 5.24 9.65 -7.98
C ALA A 99 4.65 9.91 -6.60
N ASP A 100 3.56 10.63 -6.57
CA ASP A 100 2.74 10.77 -5.38
C ASP A 100 2.28 9.35 -4.96
N PRO A 101 2.36 8.98 -3.67
CA PRO A 101 1.83 7.70 -3.20
C PRO A 101 0.39 7.45 -3.63
N ALA A 102 -0.44 8.51 -3.73
CA ALA A 102 -1.80 8.40 -4.25
C ALA A 102 -1.83 7.95 -5.72
N ASP A 103 -0.90 8.41 -6.54
CA ASP A 103 -0.79 8.02 -7.95
C ASP A 103 -0.35 6.56 -8.08
N ILE A 104 0.58 6.12 -7.25
CA ILE A 104 1.02 4.71 -7.20
C ILE A 104 -0.15 3.81 -6.81
N MET A 105 -0.92 4.19 -5.81
CA MET A 105 -2.10 3.45 -5.38
C MET A 105 -3.16 3.37 -6.48
N ARG A 106 -3.39 4.47 -7.21
CA ARG A 106 -4.31 4.46 -8.36
C ARG A 106 -3.83 3.53 -9.46
N GLN A 107 -2.55 3.56 -9.79
CA GLN A 107 -1.99 2.65 -10.79
C GLN A 107 -2.15 1.19 -10.36
N PHE A 108 -1.94 0.91 -9.09
CA PHE A 108 -2.12 -0.43 -8.54
C PHE A 108 -3.59 -0.87 -8.59
N GLU A 109 -4.52 0.00 -8.24
CA GLU A 109 -5.96 -0.25 -8.34
C GLU A 109 -6.38 -0.50 -9.79
N ASP A 110 -5.89 0.30 -10.73
CA ASP A 110 -6.15 0.14 -12.16
C ASP A 110 -5.64 -1.21 -12.67
N LEU A 111 -4.47 -1.64 -12.23
CA LEU A 111 -3.91 -2.95 -12.56
C LEU A 111 -4.77 -4.09 -12.00
N GLN A 112 -5.21 -3.96 -10.75
CA GLN A 112 -6.10 -4.95 -10.14
C GLN A 112 -7.45 -5.03 -10.85
N ASP A 113 -8.04 -3.90 -11.20
CA ASP A 113 -9.30 -3.84 -11.94
C ASP A 113 -9.17 -4.45 -13.34
N GLY A 114 -8.08 -4.16 -14.04
CA GLY A 114 -7.77 -4.77 -15.32
C GLY A 114 -7.62 -6.29 -15.22
N PHE A 115 -6.94 -6.75 -14.19
CA PHE A 115 -6.77 -8.19 -13.94
C PHE A 115 -8.09 -8.87 -13.59
N ALA A 116 -8.91 -8.24 -12.76
CA ALA A 116 -10.23 -8.75 -12.37
C ALA A 116 -11.15 -8.88 -13.61
N ARG A 117 -11.15 -7.88 -14.49
CA ARG A 117 -11.94 -7.93 -15.75
C ARG A 117 -11.51 -9.06 -16.65
N GLU A 118 -10.21 -9.30 -16.80
CA GLU A 118 -9.70 -10.42 -17.59
C GLU A 118 -10.09 -11.76 -16.97
N SER A 119 -10.03 -11.89 -15.66
CA SER A 119 -10.42 -13.11 -14.95
C SER A 119 -11.91 -13.38 -15.11
N ASP A 120 -12.76 -12.36 -14.99
CA ASP A 120 -14.20 -12.48 -15.18
C ASP A 120 -14.55 -12.88 -16.61
N ALA A 121 -13.88 -12.29 -17.60
CA ALA A 121 -14.07 -12.65 -19.00
C ALA A 121 -13.69 -14.10 -19.29
N ARG A 122 -12.64 -14.62 -18.66
CA ARG A 122 -12.24 -16.03 -18.79
C ARG A 122 -13.25 -16.97 -18.16
N VAL A 123 -13.75 -16.64 -16.99
CA VAL A 123 -14.78 -17.43 -16.30
C VAL A 123 -16.06 -17.47 -17.12
N ASP A 124 -16.49 -16.35 -17.67
CA ASP A 124 -17.66 -16.28 -18.54
C ASP A 124 -17.51 -17.15 -19.79
N ARG A 125 -16.34 -17.15 -20.42
CA ARG A 125 -16.08 -18.02 -21.57
C ARG A 125 -16.16 -19.49 -21.21
N LEU A 126 -15.59 -19.88 -20.08
CA LEU A 126 -15.64 -21.26 -19.60
C LEU A 126 -17.06 -21.70 -19.27
N GLN A 127 -17.85 -20.82 -18.66
CA GLN A 127 -19.26 -21.11 -18.36
C GLN A 127 -20.09 -21.28 -19.64
N ARG A 128 -19.85 -20.44 -20.64
CA ARG A 128 -20.54 -20.57 -21.94
C ARG A 128 -20.19 -21.89 -22.64
N MET A 129 -18.95 -22.32 -22.60
CA MET A 129 -18.52 -23.60 -23.14
C MET A 129 -19.17 -24.77 -22.42
N ARG A 130 -19.28 -24.72 -21.09
CA ARG A 130 -19.97 -25.74 -20.29
C ARG A 130 -21.46 -25.85 -20.65
N THR A 131 -22.13 -24.74 -20.77
CA THR A 131 -23.55 -24.68 -21.12
C THR A 131 -23.80 -25.27 -22.50
N ARG A 132 -22.91 -25.00 -23.45
CA ARG A 132 -22.97 -25.56 -24.80
C ARG A 132 -22.85 -27.08 -24.82
N ASP A 133 -21.88 -27.61 -24.11
CA ASP A 133 -21.66 -29.05 -24.01
C ASP A 133 -22.82 -29.74 -23.30
N HIS A 134 -23.39 -29.10 -22.32
CA HIS A 134 -24.54 -29.64 -21.58
C HIS A 134 -25.80 -29.70 -22.44
N ASP A 135 -26.08 -28.64 -23.18
CA ASP A 135 -27.21 -28.61 -24.13
C ASP A 135 -27.04 -29.62 -25.27
N GLY A 136 -25.82 -29.85 -25.74
CA GLY A 136 -25.53 -30.85 -26.74
C GLY A 136 -25.74 -32.29 -26.27
N ARG A 137 -25.68 -32.56 -24.98
CA ARG A 137 -25.95 -33.87 -24.40
C ARG A 137 -27.42 -34.17 -24.21
N PHE A 138 -28.24 -33.16 -24.03
CA PHE A 138 -29.68 -33.34 -23.80
C PHE A 138 -30.52 -33.43 -25.06
N ASP A 139 -29.96 -33.08 -26.21
CA ASP A 139 -30.64 -33.11 -27.51
C ASP A 139 -30.58 -34.47 -28.23
N ARG A 140 -30.38 -35.51 -27.50
CA ARG A 140 -30.46 -36.88 -28.08
C ARG A 140 -31.76 -37.53 -27.80
#